data_e54a07df9b94f27f0402f37a270b10dc
#
_entry.id   e54a07df9b94f27f0402f37a270b10dc
#
_cell.length_a   1.000
_cell.length_b   1.000
_cell.length_c   1.000
_cell.angle_alpha   90.00
_cell.angle_beta   90.00
_cell.angle_gamma   90.00
#
_symmetry.space_group_name_H-M   'P 1'
#
loop_
_entity.id
_entity.type
_entity.pdbx_description
1 polymer ?
#
loop_
_entity_poly.entity_id
_entity_poly.type
_entity_poly.pdbx_seq_one_letter_code
_entity_poly.pdbx_strand_id
1 'polypeptide(L)'
;MTKLRELIRQVRGCKTQSEEKAVVAREGAMIRQSFKDGDPDHRSRNVAKLVYIHMLGYPTHFGQMDCLKLIASSKFSEKRVGYLGLTQLLDENSELLMLVTNSIKNDLNSKNQYVTGLALCALANIGSTEMCMSLSREVEQLLVGPGSSSPYIQKKAALCALRIVKK
;
A
#
# COMPACT_ATOMS: atom_id res chain seq x y z
N MET A 1 -6.15 1.22 -22.18
CA MET A 1 -6.23 1.78 -20.81
C MET A 1 -5.40 3.04 -20.69
N THR A 2 -5.96 4.10 -20.13
CA THR A 2 -5.29 5.40 -19.92
C THR A 2 -4.12 5.27 -18.96
N LYS A 3 -3.07 6.08 -19.16
CA LYS A 3 -1.97 6.19 -18.19
C LYS A 3 -2.37 7.14 -17.04
N LEU A 4 -1.77 7.00 -15.85
CA LEU A 4 -2.04 7.90 -14.71
C LEU A 4 -1.93 9.39 -15.08
N ARG A 5 -0.89 9.76 -15.82
CA ARG A 5 -0.70 11.16 -16.29
C ARG A 5 -1.86 11.68 -17.15
N GLU A 6 -2.46 10.80 -17.92
CA GLU A 6 -3.59 11.14 -18.78
C GLU A 6 -4.86 11.33 -17.95
N LEU A 7 -5.12 10.46 -16.98
CA LEU A 7 -6.20 10.65 -16.02
C LEU A 7 -6.06 11.99 -15.28
N ILE A 8 -4.87 12.28 -14.75
CA ILE A 8 -4.61 13.56 -14.07
C ILE A 8 -4.90 14.74 -15.00
N ARG A 9 -4.51 14.65 -16.28
CA ARG A 9 -4.76 15.71 -17.27
C ARG A 9 -6.25 15.90 -17.54
N GLN A 10 -7.00 14.79 -17.67
CA GLN A 10 -8.44 14.82 -17.86
C GLN A 10 -9.16 15.48 -16.67
N VAL A 11 -8.84 15.04 -15.45
CA VAL A 11 -9.42 15.62 -14.22
C VAL A 11 -9.12 17.12 -14.11
N ARG A 12 -7.88 17.53 -14.34
CA ARG A 12 -7.48 18.93 -14.30
C ARG A 12 -8.10 19.78 -15.42
N GLY A 13 -8.52 19.14 -16.51
CA GLY A 13 -9.21 19.80 -17.63
C GLY A 13 -10.70 20.02 -17.39
N CYS A 14 -11.29 19.37 -16.39
CA CYS A 14 -12.70 19.53 -16.06
C CYS A 14 -12.98 20.96 -15.54
N LYS A 15 -14.03 21.57 -16.05
CA LYS A 15 -14.47 22.90 -15.64
C LYS A 15 -15.51 22.85 -14.52
N THR A 16 -16.21 21.73 -14.39
CA THR A 16 -17.27 21.52 -13.40
C THR A 16 -17.04 20.23 -12.59
N GLN A 17 -17.55 20.21 -11.37
CA GLN A 17 -17.52 19.02 -10.52
C GLN A 17 -18.29 17.84 -11.14
N SER A 18 -19.31 18.12 -11.94
CA SER A 18 -20.07 17.09 -12.66
C SER A 18 -19.22 16.39 -13.72
N GLU A 19 -18.42 17.15 -14.48
CA GLU A 19 -17.48 16.61 -15.46
C GLU A 19 -16.41 15.75 -14.78
N GLU A 20 -15.85 16.21 -13.67
CA GLU A 20 -14.88 15.48 -12.88
C GLU A 20 -15.47 14.13 -12.39
N LYS A 21 -16.67 14.16 -11.79
CA LYS A 21 -17.37 12.94 -11.36
C LYS A 21 -17.58 11.96 -12.50
N ALA A 22 -17.96 12.43 -13.70
CA ALA A 22 -18.15 11.58 -14.86
C ALA A 22 -16.85 10.91 -15.32
N VAL A 23 -15.74 11.66 -15.34
CA VAL A 23 -14.40 11.14 -15.69
C VAL A 23 -13.96 10.08 -14.69
N VAL A 24 -14.07 10.36 -13.39
CA VAL A 24 -13.68 9.45 -12.31
C VAL A 24 -14.56 8.19 -12.30
N ALA A 25 -15.87 8.31 -12.49
CA ALA A 25 -16.80 7.18 -12.54
C ALA A 25 -16.47 6.22 -13.70
N ARG A 26 -16.22 6.78 -14.90
CA ARG A 26 -15.81 6.01 -16.07
C ARG A 26 -14.51 5.26 -15.86
N GLU A 27 -13.48 5.95 -15.35
CA GLU A 27 -12.18 5.33 -15.08
C GLU A 27 -12.28 4.28 -13.97
N GLY A 28 -13.05 4.55 -12.91
CA GLY A 28 -13.33 3.58 -11.84
C GLY A 28 -14.03 2.32 -12.33
N ALA A 29 -14.95 2.43 -13.28
CA ALA A 29 -15.60 1.27 -13.92
C ALA A 29 -14.59 0.43 -14.71
N MET A 30 -13.72 1.06 -15.49
CA MET A 30 -12.66 0.38 -16.24
C MET A 30 -11.64 -0.32 -15.31
N ILE A 31 -11.28 0.30 -14.19
CA ILE A 31 -10.39 -0.29 -13.19
C ILE A 31 -11.04 -1.53 -12.56
N ARG A 32 -12.32 -1.44 -12.15
CA ARG A 32 -13.07 -2.59 -11.59
C ARG A 32 -13.12 -3.75 -12.57
N GLN A 33 -13.39 -3.48 -13.83
CA GLN A 33 -13.42 -4.52 -14.86
C GLN A 33 -12.06 -5.18 -15.02
N SER A 34 -10.97 -4.41 -15.12
CA SER A 34 -9.60 -4.93 -15.21
C SER A 34 -9.21 -5.79 -14.00
N PHE A 35 -9.64 -5.43 -12.79
CA PHE A 35 -9.40 -6.25 -11.59
C PHE A 35 -10.17 -7.57 -11.62
N LYS A 36 -11.39 -7.57 -12.15
CA LYS A 36 -12.19 -8.80 -12.36
C LYS A 36 -11.55 -9.72 -13.41
N ASP A 37 -11.05 -9.16 -14.50
CA ASP A 37 -10.38 -9.89 -15.57
C ASP A 37 -9.03 -10.47 -15.10
N GLY A 38 -8.52 -10.01 -13.96
CA GLY A 38 -7.30 -10.55 -13.34
C GLY A 38 -6.00 -10.20 -14.03
N ASP A 39 -5.98 -9.21 -14.93
CA ASP A 39 -4.83 -8.81 -15.72
C ASP A 39 -3.67 -8.31 -14.82
N PRO A 40 -2.54 -9.06 -14.73
CA PRO A 40 -1.41 -8.69 -13.89
C PRO A 40 -0.64 -7.48 -14.44
N ASP A 41 -0.58 -7.28 -15.76
CA ASP A 41 0.25 -6.26 -16.39
C ASP A 41 -0.27 -4.84 -16.14
N HIS A 42 -1.58 -4.70 -15.97
CA HIS A 42 -2.24 -3.43 -15.70
C HIS A 42 -2.50 -3.17 -14.21
N ARG A 43 -2.37 -4.17 -13.34
CA ARG A 43 -2.72 -4.08 -11.91
C ARG A 43 -2.00 -2.94 -11.19
N SER A 44 -0.68 -2.86 -11.30
CA SER A 44 0.12 -1.82 -10.66
C SER A 44 -0.27 -0.41 -11.13
N ARG A 45 -0.51 -0.25 -12.44
CA ARG A 45 -0.97 1.02 -13.01
C ARG A 45 -2.37 1.40 -12.53
N ASN A 46 -3.25 0.42 -12.41
CA ASN A 46 -4.63 0.63 -11.96
C ASN A 46 -4.68 0.97 -10.47
N VAL A 47 -3.88 0.32 -9.63
CA VAL A 47 -3.75 0.70 -8.22
C VAL A 47 -3.20 2.12 -8.08
N ALA A 48 -2.20 2.52 -8.86
CA ALA A 48 -1.70 3.89 -8.84
C ALA A 48 -2.77 4.94 -9.22
N LYS A 49 -3.64 4.64 -10.21
CA LYS A 49 -4.79 5.49 -10.54
C LYS A 49 -5.82 5.52 -9.42
N LEU A 50 -6.06 4.39 -8.79
CA LEU A 50 -7.00 4.27 -7.69
C LEU A 50 -6.57 5.10 -6.47
N VAL A 51 -5.28 5.10 -6.14
CA VAL A 51 -4.72 5.99 -5.09
C VAL A 51 -4.98 7.47 -5.43
N TYR A 52 -4.80 7.87 -6.68
CA TYR A 52 -5.10 9.23 -7.10
C TYR A 52 -6.60 9.57 -6.97
N ILE A 53 -7.49 8.65 -7.37
CA ILE A 53 -8.95 8.78 -7.23
C ILE A 53 -9.33 8.89 -5.76
N HIS A 54 -8.69 8.11 -4.88
CA HIS A 54 -8.90 8.17 -3.43
C HIS A 54 -8.52 9.54 -2.86
N MET A 55 -7.39 10.09 -3.29
CA MET A 55 -6.94 11.43 -2.87
C MET A 55 -7.89 12.55 -3.28
N LEU A 56 -8.70 12.34 -4.32
CA LEU A 56 -9.78 13.26 -4.72
C LEU A 56 -11.05 13.09 -3.88
N GLY A 57 -11.09 12.13 -2.94
CA GLY A 57 -12.22 11.88 -2.05
C GLY A 57 -13.28 10.93 -2.59
N TYR A 58 -13.01 10.18 -3.67
CA TYR A 58 -13.95 9.20 -4.21
C TYR A 58 -13.76 7.81 -3.58
N PRO A 59 -14.85 6.99 -3.48
CA PRO A 59 -14.78 5.66 -2.87
C PRO A 59 -13.95 4.68 -3.70
N THR A 60 -13.01 3.99 -3.05
CA THR A 60 -11.99 3.15 -3.70
C THR A 60 -11.72 1.79 -3.03
N HIS A 61 -12.56 1.38 -2.05
CA HIS A 61 -12.38 0.15 -1.28
C HIS A 61 -12.32 -1.12 -2.15
N PHE A 62 -12.89 -1.11 -3.34
CA PHE A 62 -12.85 -2.23 -4.27
C PHE A 62 -11.44 -2.61 -4.76
N GLY A 63 -10.41 -1.79 -4.51
CA GLY A 63 -9.03 -2.04 -4.91
C GLY A 63 -8.13 -2.61 -3.82
N GLN A 64 -8.63 -2.83 -2.61
CA GLN A 64 -7.84 -3.29 -1.46
C GLN A 64 -7.18 -4.65 -1.73
N MET A 65 -7.92 -5.61 -2.30
CA MET A 65 -7.39 -6.94 -2.64
C MET A 65 -6.29 -6.89 -3.70
N ASP A 66 -6.36 -5.97 -4.65
CA ASP A 66 -5.35 -5.84 -5.69
C ASP A 66 -4.08 -5.16 -5.17
N CYS A 67 -4.16 -4.34 -4.12
CA CYS A 67 -3.00 -3.89 -3.36
C CYS A 67 -2.28 -5.07 -2.70
N LEU A 68 -3.01 -6.01 -2.06
CA LEU A 68 -2.42 -7.22 -1.47
C LEU A 68 -1.73 -8.09 -2.50
N LYS A 69 -2.34 -8.29 -3.68
CA LYS A 69 -1.72 -9.04 -4.78
C LYS A 69 -0.41 -8.41 -5.24
N LEU A 70 -0.31 -7.06 -5.25
CA LEU A 70 0.92 -6.36 -5.58
C LEU A 70 1.99 -6.50 -4.49
N ILE A 71 1.61 -6.49 -3.21
CA ILE A 71 2.53 -6.72 -2.09
C ILE A 71 3.12 -8.13 -2.17
N ALA A 72 2.34 -9.11 -2.58
CA ALA A 72 2.80 -10.50 -2.75
C ALA A 72 3.75 -10.68 -3.97
N SER A 73 3.83 -9.71 -4.88
CA SER A 73 4.72 -9.78 -6.05
C SER A 73 6.19 -9.83 -5.66
N SER A 74 7.02 -10.52 -6.47
CA SER A 74 8.48 -10.52 -6.32
C SER A 74 9.15 -9.23 -6.82
N LYS A 75 8.45 -8.43 -7.64
CA LYS A 75 8.99 -7.20 -8.21
C LYS A 75 8.87 -6.03 -7.22
N PHE A 76 10.00 -5.44 -6.86
CA PHE A 76 10.04 -4.31 -5.92
C PHE A 76 9.15 -3.13 -6.34
N SER A 77 9.09 -2.80 -7.62
CA SER A 77 8.25 -1.71 -8.15
C SER A 77 6.77 -1.95 -7.91
N GLU A 78 6.31 -3.19 -8.02
CA GLU A 78 4.93 -3.59 -7.76
C GLU A 78 4.62 -3.57 -6.26
N LYS A 79 5.52 -4.16 -5.43
CA LYS A 79 5.42 -4.09 -3.95
C LYS A 79 5.30 -2.64 -3.47
N ARG A 80 6.12 -1.74 -4.01
CA ARG A 80 6.09 -0.33 -3.62
C ARG A 80 4.74 0.33 -3.89
N VAL A 81 4.14 0.08 -5.05
CA VAL A 81 2.80 0.59 -5.38
C VAL A 81 1.73 -0.08 -4.52
N GLY A 82 1.86 -1.39 -4.27
CA GLY A 82 0.97 -2.15 -3.39
C GLY A 82 0.96 -1.59 -1.96
N TYR A 83 2.13 -1.37 -1.37
CA TYR A 83 2.24 -0.79 -0.03
C TYR A 83 1.72 0.65 0.05
N LEU A 84 2.00 1.47 -0.97
CA LEU A 84 1.45 2.82 -1.04
C LEU A 84 -0.09 2.79 -1.11
N GLY A 85 -0.65 1.94 -1.98
CA GLY A 85 -2.09 1.76 -2.08
C GLY A 85 -2.70 1.25 -0.78
N LEU A 86 -2.06 0.27 -0.15
CA LEU A 86 -2.50 -0.30 1.11
C LEU A 86 -2.62 0.78 2.21
N THR A 87 -1.57 1.58 2.41
CA THR A 87 -1.55 2.62 3.45
C THR A 87 -2.55 3.75 3.24
N GLN A 88 -3.10 3.90 2.04
CA GLN A 88 -4.11 4.90 1.73
C GLN A 88 -5.54 4.33 1.74
N LEU A 89 -5.70 3.07 1.34
CA LEU A 89 -7.01 2.46 1.09
C LEU A 89 -7.51 1.57 2.24
N LEU A 90 -6.64 1.20 3.19
CA LEU A 90 -7.01 0.36 4.32
C LEU A 90 -7.17 1.17 5.60
N ASP A 91 -8.24 0.87 6.33
CA ASP A 91 -8.47 1.34 7.68
C ASP A 91 -7.96 0.33 8.72
N GLU A 92 -7.64 0.81 9.92
CA GLU A 92 -7.18 0.00 11.06
C GLU A 92 -8.18 -1.11 11.48
N ASN A 93 -9.45 -0.99 11.08
CA ASN A 93 -10.52 -1.94 11.42
C ASN A 93 -10.85 -2.91 10.27
N SER A 94 -10.06 -2.94 9.20
CA SER A 94 -10.32 -3.78 8.05
C SER A 94 -10.06 -5.26 8.36
N GLU A 95 -10.98 -6.15 8.00
CA GLU A 95 -10.82 -7.61 8.09
C GLU A 95 -9.61 -8.12 7.29
N LEU A 96 -9.16 -7.35 6.30
CA LEU A 96 -7.99 -7.69 5.48
C LEU A 96 -6.66 -7.53 6.23
N LEU A 97 -6.64 -6.90 7.41
CA LEU A 97 -5.43 -6.69 8.20
C LEU A 97 -4.71 -7.98 8.58
N MET A 98 -5.44 -9.07 8.80
CA MET A 98 -4.82 -10.37 9.08
C MET A 98 -3.99 -10.89 7.90
N LEU A 99 -4.49 -10.72 6.66
CA LEU A 99 -3.76 -11.10 5.45
C LEU A 99 -2.54 -10.20 5.22
N VAL A 100 -2.71 -8.91 5.51
CA VAL A 100 -1.62 -7.91 5.46
C VAL A 100 -0.52 -8.25 6.45
N THR A 101 -0.87 -8.64 7.69
CA THR A 101 0.08 -8.97 8.76
C THR A 101 1.07 -10.04 8.31
N ASN A 102 0.59 -11.13 7.69
CA ASN A 102 1.44 -12.20 7.18
C ASN A 102 2.38 -11.71 6.05
N SER A 103 1.87 -10.87 5.16
CA SER A 103 2.67 -10.30 4.08
C SER A 103 3.77 -9.37 4.61
N ILE A 104 3.43 -8.52 5.58
CA ILE A 104 4.40 -7.65 6.26
C ILE A 104 5.45 -8.48 7.00
N LYS A 105 5.06 -9.53 7.73
CA LYS A 105 5.99 -10.43 8.43
C LYS A 105 7.03 -11.03 7.48
N ASN A 106 6.58 -11.54 6.34
CA ASN A 106 7.47 -12.09 5.32
C ASN A 106 8.45 -11.04 4.78
N ASP A 107 7.97 -9.83 4.54
CA ASP A 107 8.78 -8.74 4.00
C ASP A 107 9.73 -8.12 5.04
N LEU A 108 9.40 -8.15 6.35
CA LEU A 108 10.32 -7.78 7.42
C LEU A 108 11.54 -8.72 7.47
N ASN A 109 11.35 -9.99 7.14
CA ASN A 109 12.41 -11.00 7.08
C ASN A 109 13.11 -11.10 5.71
N SER A 110 12.86 -10.15 4.80
CA SER A 110 13.45 -10.13 3.47
C SER A 110 14.94 -9.77 3.51
N LYS A 111 15.73 -10.39 2.63
CA LYS A 111 17.14 -10.02 2.42
C LYS A 111 17.30 -8.65 1.74
N ASN A 112 16.24 -8.14 1.11
CA ASN A 112 16.28 -6.84 0.46
C ASN A 112 15.87 -5.74 1.44
N GLN A 113 16.84 -4.92 1.86
CA GLN A 113 16.63 -3.81 2.80
C GLN A 113 15.52 -2.83 2.38
N TYR A 114 15.31 -2.64 1.08
CA TYR A 114 14.26 -1.73 0.59
C TYR A 114 12.86 -2.33 0.76
N VAL A 115 12.72 -3.64 0.61
CA VAL A 115 11.46 -4.36 0.89
C VAL A 115 11.15 -4.29 2.39
N THR A 116 12.14 -4.62 3.24
CA THR A 116 12.02 -4.50 4.70
C THR A 116 11.65 -3.06 5.12
N GLY A 117 12.29 -2.07 4.48
CA GLY A 117 11.98 -0.66 4.72
C GLY A 117 10.56 -0.25 4.32
N LEU A 118 9.97 -0.83 3.27
CA LEU A 118 8.56 -0.63 2.90
C LEU A 118 7.62 -1.26 3.94
N ALA A 119 7.92 -2.49 4.38
CA ALA A 119 7.12 -3.19 5.38
C ALA A 119 7.11 -2.45 6.73
N LEU A 120 8.27 -1.93 7.19
CA LEU A 120 8.36 -1.09 8.39
C LEU A 120 7.53 0.19 8.28
N CYS A 121 7.56 0.86 7.11
CA CYS A 121 6.74 2.06 6.90
C CYS A 121 5.25 1.73 6.91
N ALA A 122 4.84 0.63 6.29
CA ALA A 122 3.45 0.20 6.27
C ALA A 122 2.97 -0.12 7.69
N LEU A 123 3.72 -0.94 8.44
CA LEU A 123 3.39 -1.28 9.83
C LEU A 123 3.25 -0.02 10.71
N ALA A 124 4.15 0.96 10.56
CA ALA A 124 4.07 2.20 11.30
C ALA A 124 2.81 3.03 10.98
N ASN A 125 2.29 2.95 9.74
CA ASN A 125 1.15 3.75 9.30
C ASN A 125 -0.21 3.09 9.59
N ILE A 126 -0.34 1.78 9.33
CA ILE A 126 -1.62 1.06 9.39
C ILE A 126 -1.69 0.03 10.52
N GLY A 127 -0.63 -0.13 11.32
CA GLY A 127 -0.58 -1.15 12.37
C GLY A 127 -1.71 -0.99 13.38
N SER A 128 -2.63 -1.98 13.43
CA SER A 128 -3.55 -2.14 14.56
C SER A 128 -2.80 -2.62 15.79
N THR A 129 -3.42 -2.54 16.97
CA THR A 129 -2.83 -3.04 18.23
C THR A 129 -2.43 -4.51 18.11
N GLU A 130 -3.28 -5.34 17.52
CA GLU A 130 -3.01 -6.78 17.32
C GLU A 130 -1.82 -7.01 16.37
N MET A 131 -1.78 -6.29 15.25
CA MET A 131 -0.66 -6.36 14.29
C MET A 131 0.66 -5.91 14.94
N CYS A 132 0.63 -4.83 15.71
CA CYS A 132 1.78 -4.32 16.44
C CYS A 132 2.30 -5.33 17.47
N MET A 133 1.40 -5.95 18.24
CA MET A 133 1.77 -7.01 19.19
C MET A 133 2.40 -8.21 18.49
N SER A 134 1.83 -8.67 17.36
CA SER A 134 2.31 -9.84 16.65
C SER A 134 3.66 -9.65 15.96
N LEU A 135 4.00 -8.41 15.56
CA LEU A 135 5.21 -8.08 14.80
C LEU A 135 6.26 -7.30 15.60
N SER A 136 6.01 -7.00 16.86
CA SER A 136 6.93 -6.27 17.74
C SER A 136 8.31 -6.91 17.82
N ARG A 137 8.37 -8.24 17.92
CA ARG A 137 9.62 -9.00 18.00
C ARG A 137 10.47 -8.88 16.75
N GLU A 138 9.86 -8.93 15.57
CA GLU A 138 10.56 -8.74 14.29
C GLU A 138 11.15 -7.32 14.19
N VAL A 139 10.39 -6.32 14.65
CA VAL A 139 10.86 -4.92 14.66
C VAL A 139 12.02 -4.74 15.65
N GLU A 140 11.95 -5.35 16.84
CA GLU A 140 13.03 -5.33 17.84
C GLU A 140 14.31 -5.97 17.28
N GLN A 141 14.21 -7.12 16.63
CA GLN A 141 15.34 -7.80 15.99
C GLN A 141 16.03 -6.94 14.93
N LEU A 142 15.25 -6.18 14.15
CA LEU A 142 15.78 -5.26 13.15
C LEU A 142 16.43 -4.02 13.76
N LEU A 143 16.05 -3.65 14.98
CA LEU A 143 16.57 -2.48 15.68
C LEU A 143 17.86 -2.80 16.43
N VAL A 144 17.88 -3.88 17.22
CA VAL A 144 18.97 -4.20 18.16
C VAL A 144 19.57 -5.60 18.00
N GLY A 145 19.10 -6.39 17.05
CA GLY A 145 19.50 -7.78 16.88
C GLY A 145 20.96 -7.97 16.48
N PRO A 146 21.58 -9.12 16.82
CA PRO A 146 22.93 -9.48 16.41
C PRO A 146 23.02 -9.60 14.88
N GLY A 147 23.94 -8.89 14.27
CA GLY A 147 24.05 -8.77 12.80
C GLY A 147 23.25 -7.59 12.24
N SER A 148 23.18 -6.56 13.05
CA SER A 148 22.32 -5.40 12.87
C SER A 148 22.20 -4.94 11.41
N SER A 149 20.97 -4.76 11.04
CA SER A 149 20.49 -4.17 9.80
C SER A 149 21.28 -2.89 9.44
N SER A 150 21.30 -2.56 8.17
CA SER A 150 21.91 -1.30 7.72
C SER A 150 21.34 -0.10 8.51
N PRO A 151 22.10 1.01 8.65
CA PRO A 151 21.62 2.23 9.32
C PRO A 151 20.27 2.74 8.78
N TYR A 152 20.00 2.45 7.51
CA TYR A 152 18.70 2.73 6.87
C TYR A 152 17.55 1.97 7.54
N ILE A 153 17.73 0.66 7.77
CA ILE A 153 16.71 -0.19 8.42
C ILE A 153 16.56 0.18 9.89
N GLN A 154 17.67 0.40 10.60
CA GLN A 154 17.64 0.79 12.02
C GLN A 154 16.84 2.07 12.24
N LYS A 155 17.03 3.10 11.41
CA LYS A 155 16.26 4.35 11.49
C LYS A 155 14.75 4.10 11.28
N LYS A 156 14.38 3.27 10.29
CA LYS A 156 12.98 2.93 10.05
C LYS A 156 12.38 2.06 11.13
N ALA A 157 13.14 1.11 11.66
CA ALA A 157 12.74 0.26 12.78
C ALA A 157 12.51 1.08 14.05
N ALA A 158 13.38 2.06 14.34
CA ALA A 158 13.19 2.96 15.47
C ALA A 158 11.91 3.80 15.37
N LEU A 159 11.62 4.35 14.19
CA LEU A 159 10.36 5.08 13.94
C LEU A 159 9.13 4.17 14.06
N CYS A 160 9.23 2.94 13.56
CA CYS A 160 8.17 1.94 13.69
C CYS A 160 7.95 1.55 15.15
N ALA A 161 9.03 1.27 15.91
CA ALA A 161 8.97 0.94 17.33
C ALA A 161 8.31 2.06 18.14
N LEU A 162 8.66 3.32 17.86
CA LEU A 162 8.02 4.47 18.52
C LEU A 162 6.50 4.50 18.29
N ARG A 163 6.05 4.10 17.09
CA ARG A 163 4.61 4.02 16.77
C ARG A 163 3.94 2.85 17.50
N ILE A 164 4.60 1.70 17.57
CA ILE A 164 4.11 0.50 18.28
C ILE A 164 3.90 0.81 19.77
N VAL A 165 4.86 1.46 20.41
CA VAL A 165 4.78 1.80 21.85
C VAL A 165 3.64 2.77 22.16
N LYS A 166 3.18 3.56 21.20
CA LYS A 166 2.07 4.50 21.35
C LYS A 166 0.68 3.90 21.10
N LYS A 167 0.62 2.64 20.63
CA LYS A 167 -0.62 1.89 20.38
C LYS A 167 -0.97 1.00 21.57
#